data_a184654534c4fd53bc2329ca20d5bf61
#
_entry.id   a184654534c4fd53bc2329ca20d5bf61
#
_cell.length_a   1.000
_cell.length_b   1.000
_cell.length_c   1.000
_cell.angle_alpha   90.00
_cell.angle_beta   90.00
_cell.angle_gamma   90.00
#
_symmetry.space_group_name_H-M   'P 1'
#
loop_
_entity.id
_entity.type
_entity.pdbx_description
1 polymer ?
#
loop_
_entity_poly.entity_id
_entity_poly.type
_entity_poly.pdbx_seq_one_letter_code
_entity_poly.pdbx_strand_id
1 'polypeptide(L)'
;FKFISSAKNLKLLQIPFAGVDWLNPKLIPKNLMVANASGHEIAMSEYIIGCIMSLSIDLLTNHNDFKSGSWEKTGTLSDPKSMHGEVFGKTLGIIGYGQIGIETAIRAKSLGMKTYGLNRTQKKNTPKYLDWHGSSDKLDFILEESDFLVLACDLNESTKGLINKRTLSKMKKTSYIINVARGDVCVEEDLYNSLKKKNIAGAAIDTWWIYPDRPKEGGKPEKEPR
;
A
#
# COMPACT_ATOMS: atom_id res chain seq x y z
N PHE A 1 -2.09 -13.10 -24.68
CA PHE A 1 -2.78 -14.41 -24.56
C PHE A 1 -2.75 -15.24 -25.86
N LYS A 2 -2.76 -14.63 -27.06
CA LYS A 2 -2.60 -15.34 -28.34
C LYS A 2 -1.34 -16.24 -28.39
N PHE A 3 -0.27 -15.82 -27.74
CA PHE A 3 0.97 -16.58 -27.58
C PHE A 3 0.76 -17.89 -26.81
N ILE A 4 0.04 -17.88 -25.68
CA ILE A 4 -0.16 -19.06 -24.83
C ILE A 4 -0.97 -20.13 -25.58
N SER A 5 -2.01 -19.73 -26.30
CA SER A 5 -2.85 -20.65 -27.08
C SER A 5 -2.15 -21.24 -28.32
N SER A 6 -1.14 -20.56 -28.87
CA SER A 6 -0.36 -21.04 -30.01
C SER A 6 0.83 -21.94 -29.62
N ALA A 7 1.28 -21.89 -28.37
CA ALA A 7 2.43 -22.61 -27.87
C ALA A 7 2.05 -24.06 -27.43
N LYS A 8 1.78 -24.95 -28.37
CA LYS A 8 1.27 -26.33 -28.14
C LYS A 8 2.12 -27.18 -27.19
N ASN A 9 3.42 -26.91 -27.10
CA ASN A 9 4.37 -27.63 -26.25
C ASN A 9 4.72 -26.93 -24.95
N LEU A 10 4.04 -25.83 -24.61
CA LEU A 10 4.29 -25.10 -23.39
C LEU A 10 3.78 -25.89 -22.20
N LYS A 11 4.67 -26.19 -21.26
CA LYS A 11 4.37 -26.95 -20.02
C LYS A 11 4.35 -26.08 -18.78
N LEU A 12 5.12 -24.98 -18.78
CA LEU A 12 5.25 -24.05 -17.67
C LEU A 12 5.23 -22.61 -18.17
N LEU A 13 4.40 -21.79 -17.55
CA LEU A 13 4.42 -20.33 -17.66
C LEU A 13 4.91 -19.76 -16.33
N GLN A 14 6.14 -19.25 -16.28
CA GLN A 14 6.68 -18.55 -15.14
C GLN A 14 6.39 -17.06 -15.25
N ILE A 15 5.71 -16.49 -14.26
CA ILE A 15 5.42 -15.06 -14.15
C ILE A 15 6.46 -14.46 -13.20
N PRO A 16 7.23 -13.43 -13.61
CA PRO A 16 8.34 -12.88 -12.81
C PRO A 16 7.90 -11.93 -11.69
N PHE A 17 6.60 -11.84 -11.38
CA PHE A 17 6.04 -11.01 -10.31
C PHE A 17 4.93 -11.76 -9.56
N ALA A 18 4.54 -11.24 -8.39
CA ALA A 18 3.54 -11.87 -7.54
C ALA A 18 2.12 -11.73 -8.12
N GLY A 19 1.79 -10.55 -8.64
CA GLY A 19 0.44 -10.26 -9.11
C GLY A 19 0.08 -10.97 -10.41
N VAL A 20 -1.04 -11.67 -10.41
CA VAL A 20 -1.56 -12.44 -11.55
C VAL A 20 -3.00 -12.05 -11.93
N ASP A 21 -3.47 -10.93 -11.42
CA ASP A 21 -4.83 -10.39 -11.62
C ASP A 21 -5.16 -10.13 -13.11
N TRP A 22 -4.15 -9.84 -13.94
CA TRP A 22 -4.27 -9.68 -15.39
C TRP A 22 -4.44 -11.01 -16.15
N LEU A 23 -4.16 -12.14 -15.51
CA LEU A 23 -4.21 -13.47 -16.14
C LEU A 23 -5.64 -14.02 -16.07
N ASN A 24 -6.28 -14.23 -17.23
CA ASN A 24 -7.59 -14.84 -17.28
C ASN A 24 -7.49 -16.38 -17.19
N PRO A 25 -7.91 -17.01 -16.09
CA PRO A 25 -7.80 -18.46 -15.90
C PRO A 25 -8.53 -19.30 -16.98
N LYS A 26 -9.58 -18.74 -17.57
CA LYS A 26 -10.36 -19.41 -18.63
C LYS A 26 -9.60 -19.56 -19.94
N LEU A 27 -8.55 -18.75 -20.14
CA LEU A 27 -7.70 -18.80 -21.33
C LEU A 27 -6.44 -19.62 -21.14
N ILE A 28 -6.25 -20.22 -19.96
CA ILE A 28 -5.10 -21.05 -19.64
C ILE A 28 -5.43 -22.51 -20.00
N PRO A 29 -4.61 -23.18 -20.83
CA PRO A 29 -4.77 -24.61 -21.09
C PRO A 29 -4.71 -25.43 -19.80
N LYS A 30 -5.60 -26.42 -19.65
CA LYS A 30 -5.70 -27.24 -18.42
C LYS A 30 -4.42 -27.98 -18.04
N ASN A 31 -3.56 -28.28 -19.02
CA ASN A 31 -2.28 -28.96 -18.85
C ASN A 31 -1.09 -28.03 -18.68
N LEU A 32 -1.30 -26.70 -18.67
CA LEU A 32 -0.25 -25.71 -18.46
C LEU A 32 -0.09 -25.40 -16.97
N MET A 33 1.09 -25.66 -16.43
CA MET A 33 1.46 -25.18 -15.10
C MET A 33 1.73 -23.68 -15.16
N VAL A 34 1.18 -22.94 -14.18
CA VAL A 34 1.45 -21.49 -14.02
C VAL A 34 2.07 -21.29 -12.66
N ALA A 35 3.20 -20.62 -12.62
CA ALA A 35 3.90 -20.23 -11.41
C ALA A 35 4.14 -18.72 -11.42
N ASN A 36 4.01 -18.08 -10.27
CA ASN A 36 4.37 -16.69 -10.06
C ASN A 36 5.62 -16.56 -9.17
N ALA A 37 6.11 -15.35 -8.98
CA ALA A 37 7.24 -15.08 -8.10
C ALA A 37 6.76 -14.70 -6.69
N SER A 38 7.55 -15.07 -5.68
CA SER A 38 7.43 -14.68 -4.28
C SER A 38 8.84 -14.36 -3.74
N GLY A 39 8.96 -13.94 -2.47
CA GLY A 39 10.26 -13.66 -1.85
C GLY A 39 10.65 -12.18 -1.83
N HIS A 40 9.75 -11.28 -2.22
CA HIS A 40 9.95 -9.83 -2.17
C HIS A 40 9.26 -9.15 -0.97
N GLU A 41 8.63 -9.92 -0.10
CA GLU A 41 7.87 -9.42 1.05
C GLU A 41 8.74 -8.62 2.03
N ILE A 42 10.01 -8.97 2.18
CA ILE A 42 10.97 -8.22 3.01
C ILE A 42 11.18 -6.83 2.42
N ALA A 43 11.58 -6.75 1.15
CA ALA A 43 11.83 -5.47 0.48
C ALA A 43 10.59 -4.57 0.46
N MET A 44 9.40 -5.14 0.22
CA MET A 44 8.14 -4.40 0.26
C MET A 44 7.82 -3.89 1.67
N SER A 45 8.06 -4.68 2.70
CA SER A 45 7.85 -4.24 4.09
C SER A 45 8.82 -3.13 4.50
N GLU A 46 10.07 -3.17 4.03
CA GLU A 46 11.06 -2.11 4.25
C GLU A 46 10.65 -0.81 3.54
N TYR A 47 10.16 -0.90 2.30
CA TYR A 47 9.58 0.23 1.59
C TYR A 47 8.40 0.85 2.37
N ILE A 48 7.46 0.03 2.85
CA ILE A 48 6.31 0.50 3.64
C ILE A 48 6.77 1.24 4.89
N ILE A 49 7.70 0.67 5.65
CA ILE A 49 8.24 1.31 6.86
C ILE A 49 8.99 2.59 6.52
N GLY A 50 9.77 2.60 5.43
CA GLY A 50 10.41 3.81 4.93
C GLY A 50 9.43 4.94 4.61
N CYS A 51 8.30 4.61 3.95
CA CYS A 51 7.22 5.56 3.70
C CYS A 51 6.59 6.07 5.00
N ILE A 52 6.28 5.18 5.95
CA ILE A 52 5.70 5.55 7.26
C ILE A 52 6.63 6.52 8.00
N MET A 53 7.92 6.22 8.08
CA MET A 53 8.91 7.08 8.75
C MET A 53 9.05 8.43 8.03
N SER A 54 9.14 8.43 6.70
CA SER A 54 9.24 9.64 5.89
C SER A 54 8.04 10.57 6.08
N LEU A 55 6.82 10.00 6.07
CA LEU A 55 5.57 10.75 6.26
C LEU A 55 5.42 11.26 7.71
N SER A 56 5.84 10.45 8.70
CA SER A 56 5.76 10.85 10.11
C SER A 56 6.72 11.99 10.45
N ILE A 57 7.95 11.96 9.91
CA ILE A 57 9.00 12.94 10.17
C ILE A 57 8.87 14.16 9.24
N ASP A 58 8.05 14.06 8.19
CA ASP A 58 7.95 15.07 7.10
C ASP A 58 9.32 15.34 6.44
N LEU A 59 10.06 14.24 6.20
CA LEU A 59 11.47 14.29 5.80
C LEU A 59 11.70 15.08 4.51
N LEU A 60 10.79 14.95 3.53
CA LEU A 60 10.93 15.65 2.25
C LEU A 60 10.72 17.16 2.39
N THR A 61 9.74 17.58 3.16
CA THR A 61 9.50 19.01 3.41
C THR A 61 10.68 19.61 4.16
N ASN A 62 11.14 18.96 5.22
CA ASN A 62 12.29 19.41 5.98
C ASN A 62 13.56 19.52 5.10
N HIS A 63 13.80 18.55 4.22
CA HIS A 63 14.93 18.59 3.28
C HIS A 63 14.82 19.78 2.31
N ASN A 64 13.63 20.02 1.75
CA ASN A 64 13.43 21.11 0.80
C ASN A 64 13.51 22.49 1.47
N ASP A 65 12.95 22.63 2.67
CA ASP A 65 13.06 23.84 3.48
C ASP A 65 14.54 24.17 3.74
N PHE A 66 15.32 23.16 4.15
CA PHE A 66 16.76 23.32 4.36
C PHE A 66 17.51 23.74 3.11
N LYS A 67 17.21 23.12 1.96
CA LYS A 67 17.81 23.49 0.67
C LYS A 67 17.48 24.91 0.26
N SER A 68 16.32 25.43 0.62
CA SER A 68 15.90 26.82 0.36
C SER A 68 16.44 27.82 1.38
N GLY A 69 17.20 27.37 2.39
CA GLY A 69 17.70 28.23 3.47
C GLY A 69 16.66 28.54 4.54
N SER A 70 15.49 27.89 4.51
CA SER A 70 14.47 28.05 5.54
C SER A 70 14.78 27.16 6.75
N TRP A 71 14.73 27.78 7.93
CA TRP A 71 14.98 27.14 9.23
C TRP A 71 13.76 27.14 10.13
N GLU A 72 12.60 27.56 9.61
CA GLU A 72 11.41 27.86 10.41
C GLU A 72 10.83 26.66 11.16
N LYS A 73 10.96 25.46 10.60
CA LYS A 73 10.41 24.22 11.21
C LYS A 73 11.37 23.49 12.14
N THR A 74 12.64 23.84 12.15
CA THR A 74 13.68 23.15 12.93
C THR A 74 14.19 23.94 14.11
N GLY A 75 13.61 25.10 14.39
CA GLY A 75 14.37 26.15 15.06
C GLY A 75 14.27 26.21 16.56
N THR A 76 13.22 25.78 17.24
CA THR A 76 13.16 25.91 18.71
C THR A 76 12.31 24.85 19.37
N LEU A 77 12.84 24.25 20.45
CA LEU A 77 12.11 23.36 21.35
C LEU A 77 10.84 24.00 21.96
N SER A 78 10.65 25.30 21.82
CA SER A 78 9.51 26.05 22.30
C SER A 78 8.33 26.13 21.31
N ASP A 79 8.54 25.80 20.02
CA ASP A 79 7.46 25.79 19.04
C ASP A 79 7.00 24.35 18.75
N PRO A 80 5.79 23.95 19.18
CA PRO A 80 5.23 22.63 18.88
C PRO A 80 5.15 22.29 17.39
N LYS A 81 5.14 23.31 16.50
CA LYS A 81 5.12 23.15 15.05
C LYS A 81 6.47 22.71 14.48
N SER A 82 7.56 22.89 15.24
CA SER A 82 8.90 22.47 14.85
C SER A 82 9.19 21.01 15.16
N MET A 83 8.32 20.33 15.88
CA MET A 83 8.49 18.93 16.26
C MET A 83 7.95 18.01 15.15
N HIS A 84 8.77 17.08 14.73
CA HIS A 84 8.32 16.02 13.83
C HIS A 84 7.41 15.02 14.56
N GLY A 85 6.59 14.27 13.80
CA GLY A 85 5.77 13.21 14.37
C GLY A 85 6.58 11.98 14.76
N GLU A 86 5.97 11.16 15.61
CA GLU A 86 6.51 9.86 16.04
C GLU A 86 5.55 8.74 15.63
N VAL A 87 6.11 7.55 15.38
CA VAL A 87 5.33 6.35 15.06
C VAL A 87 5.06 5.49 16.30
N PHE A 88 5.79 5.73 17.38
CA PHE A 88 5.58 5.02 18.65
C PHE A 88 4.13 5.20 19.14
N GLY A 89 3.48 4.10 19.50
CA GLY A 89 2.09 4.08 19.97
C GLY A 89 1.03 4.32 18.89
N LYS A 90 1.41 4.65 17.64
CA LYS A 90 0.49 4.81 16.52
C LYS A 90 -0.03 3.46 16.05
N THR A 91 -1.20 3.46 15.44
CA THR A 91 -1.85 2.27 14.90
C THR A 91 -1.55 2.11 13.40
N LEU A 92 -0.96 0.98 13.05
CA LEU A 92 -0.80 0.51 11.68
C LEU A 92 -1.92 -0.47 11.34
N GLY A 93 -2.85 -0.08 10.48
CA GLY A 93 -3.85 -0.96 9.88
C GLY A 93 -3.31 -1.60 8.60
N ILE A 94 -3.50 -2.89 8.42
CA ILE A 94 -3.03 -3.66 7.25
C ILE A 94 -4.24 -4.37 6.63
N ILE A 95 -4.66 -3.92 5.46
CA ILE A 95 -5.67 -4.62 4.65
C ILE A 95 -4.95 -5.59 3.71
N GLY A 96 -5.18 -6.89 3.92
CA GLY A 96 -4.43 -7.96 3.26
C GLY A 96 -3.25 -8.44 4.10
N TYR A 97 -3.55 -9.06 5.25
CA TYR A 97 -2.53 -9.63 6.13
C TYR A 97 -2.04 -10.98 5.57
N GLY A 98 -1.28 -10.90 4.46
CA GLY A 98 -0.48 -11.97 3.84
C GLY A 98 0.99 -11.85 4.22
N GLN A 99 1.91 -12.36 3.39
CA GLN A 99 3.36 -12.34 3.67
C GLN A 99 3.91 -10.91 3.84
N ILE A 100 3.56 -9.99 2.93
CA ILE A 100 3.96 -8.58 3.04
C ILE A 100 3.42 -7.98 4.34
N GLY A 101 2.15 -8.24 4.66
CA GLY A 101 1.53 -7.75 5.89
C GLY A 101 2.19 -8.28 7.15
N ILE A 102 2.60 -9.55 7.18
CA ILE A 102 3.32 -10.18 8.29
C ILE A 102 4.68 -9.49 8.50
N GLU A 103 5.47 -9.38 7.43
CA GLU A 103 6.80 -8.74 7.49
C GLU A 103 6.71 -7.26 7.89
N THR A 104 5.66 -6.56 7.43
CA THR A 104 5.38 -5.18 7.84
C THR A 104 5.02 -5.09 9.32
N ALA A 105 4.14 -5.98 9.82
CA ALA A 105 3.74 -5.98 11.22
C ALA A 105 4.92 -6.27 12.17
N ILE A 106 5.81 -7.20 11.80
CA ILE A 106 7.03 -7.50 12.56
C ILE A 106 7.87 -6.22 12.77
N ARG A 107 8.11 -5.48 11.69
CA ARG A 107 8.90 -4.26 11.72
C ARG A 107 8.20 -3.12 12.46
N ALA A 108 6.90 -2.95 12.25
CA ALA A 108 6.10 -1.94 12.93
C ALA A 108 6.06 -2.17 14.46
N LYS A 109 5.94 -3.43 14.88
CA LYS A 109 6.05 -3.81 16.30
C LYS A 109 7.38 -3.42 16.91
N SER A 110 8.49 -3.60 16.19
CA SER A 110 9.82 -3.20 16.65
C SER A 110 9.96 -1.69 16.85
N LEU A 111 9.12 -0.90 16.15
CA LEU A 111 9.02 0.55 16.34
C LEU A 111 7.99 0.98 17.38
N GLY A 112 7.43 0.03 18.14
CA GLY A 112 6.44 0.30 19.18
C GLY A 112 5.05 0.66 18.68
N MET A 113 4.72 0.36 17.41
CA MET A 113 3.40 0.58 16.85
C MET A 113 2.40 -0.49 17.31
N LYS A 114 1.12 -0.13 17.38
CA LYS A 114 0.01 -1.09 17.40
C LYS A 114 -0.24 -1.59 15.99
N THR A 115 -0.52 -2.89 15.82
CA THR A 115 -0.68 -3.51 14.50
C THR A 115 -2.02 -4.21 14.40
N TYR A 116 -2.83 -3.78 13.43
CA TYR A 116 -4.16 -4.30 13.16
C TYR A 116 -4.18 -4.91 11.76
N GLY A 117 -4.77 -6.09 11.62
CA GLY A 117 -4.84 -6.80 10.35
C GLY A 117 -6.27 -7.10 9.93
N LEU A 118 -6.56 -6.93 8.65
CA LEU A 118 -7.85 -7.29 8.05
C LEU A 118 -7.63 -8.25 6.89
N ASN A 119 -8.37 -9.36 6.91
CA ASN A 119 -8.43 -10.30 5.80
C ASN A 119 -9.89 -10.47 5.35
N ARG A 120 -10.11 -11.15 4.21
CA ARG A 120 -11.45 -11.53 3.76
C ARG A 120 -12.18 -12.36 4.81
N THR A 121 -11.47 -13.26 5.46
CA THR A 121 -12.01 -14.18 6.46
C THR A 121 -11.18 -14.04 7.74
N GLN A 122 -11.88 -13.96 8.88
CA GLN A 122 -11.21 -13.92 10.18
C GLN A 122 -10.55 -15.26 10.50
N LYS A 123 -9.32 -15.21 10.97
CA LYS A 123 -8.63 -16.38 11.50
C LYS A 123 -9.16 -16.71 12.90
N LYS A 124 -9.17 -18.00 13.26
CA LYS A 124 -9.65 -18.47 14.56
C LYS A 124 -8.91 -17.81 15.72
N ASN A 125 -7.60 -17.60 15.59
CA ASN A 125 -6.77 -16.92 16.59
C ASN A 125 -6.15 -15.68 15.95
N THR A 126 -5.94 -14.62 16.73
CA THR A 126 -5.18 -13.45 16.29
C THR A 126 -3.74 -13.86 15.96
N PRO A 127 -3.23 -13.55 14.76
CA PRO A 127 -1.86 -13.84 14.38
C PRO A 127 -0.83 -13.20 15.32
N LYS A 128 0.32 -13.87 15.49
CA LYS A 128 1.35 -13.53 16.49
C LYS A 128 1.78 -12.06 16.53
N TYR A 129 1.80 -11.39 15.38
CA TYR A 129 2.31 -10.02 15.27
C TYR A 129 1.21 -8.97 15.14
N LEU A 130 -0.03 -9.33 15.47
CA LEU A 130 -1.16 -8.40 15.48
C LEU A 130 -1.68 -8.21 16.91
N ASP A 131 -2.05 -6.96 17.23
CA ASP A 131 -2.82 -6.65 18.44
C ASP A 131 -4.32 -6.89 18.20
N TRP A 132 -4.76 -6.79 16.94
CA TRP A 132 -6.12 -7.06 16.53
C TRP A 132 -6.19 -7.65 15.12
N HIS A 133 -7.15 -8.55 14.90
CA HIS A 133 -7.41 -9.14 13.58
C HIS A 133 -8.92 -9.26 13.35
N GLY A 134 -9.36 -8.84 12.17
CA GLY A 134 -10.76 -8.91 11.74
C GLY A 134 -10.96 -9.40 10.32
N SER A 135 -12.21 -9.65 9.97
CA SER A 135 -12.68 -9.94 8.63
C SER A 135 -13.25 -8.68 7.94
N SER A 136 -13.63 -8.82 6.68
CA SER A 136 -14.08 -7.70 5.83
C SER A 136 -15.26 -6.90 6.38
N ASP A 137 -16.12 -7.49 7.24
CA ASP A 137 -17.19 -6.80 7.95
C ASP A 137 -16.69 -5.75 8.96
N LYS A 138 -15.41 -5.80 9.34
CA LYS A 138 -14.74 -4.88 10.26
C LYS A 138 -13.93 -3.79 9.54
N LEU A 139 -14.21 -3.56 8.26
CA LEU A 139 -13.49 -2.55 7.48
C LEU A 139 -13.58 -1.15 8.11
N ASP A 140 -14.77 -0.72 8.51
CA ASP A 140 -14.93 0.62 9.09
C ASP A 140 -14.10 0.77 10.37
N PHE A 141 -14.05 -0.25 11.22
CA PHE A 141 -13.24 -0.24 12.44
C PHE A 141 -11.75 -0.01 12.16
N ILE A 142 -11.15 -0.79 11.23
CA ILE A 142 -9.72 -0.63 10.94
C ILE A 142 -9.41 0.72 10.30
N LEU A 143 -10.35 1.28 9.52
CA LEU A 143 -10.20 2.62 8.94
C LEU A 143 -10.20 3.72 10.02
N GLU A 144 -11.12 3.63 10.98
CA GLU A 144 -11.27 4.60 12.07
C GLU A 144 -10.10 4.56 13.05
N GLU A 145 -9.52 3.39 13.30
CA GLU A 145 -8.42 3.20 14.26
C GLU A 145 -7.03 3.48 13.70
N SER A 146 -6.86 3.39 12.38
CA SER A 146 -5.53 3.50 11.75
C SER A 146 -5.01 4.94 11.70
N ASP A 147 -3.77 5.12 12.12
CA ASP A 147 -2.97 6.31 11.82
C ASP A 147 -2.22 6.14 10.49
N PHE A 148 -1.82 4.91 10.18
CA PHE A 148 -1.28 4.50 8.88
C PHE A 148 -2.05 3.29 8.39
N LEU A 149 -2.55 3.36 7.16
CA LEU A 149 -3.30 2.27 6.52
C LEU A 149 -2.51 1.73 5.35
N VAL A 150 -2.10 0.46 5.43
CA VAL A 150 -1.40 -0.25 4.36
C VAL A 150 -2.38 -1.11 3.59
N LEU A 151 -2.36 -0.97 2.27
CA LEU A 151 -3.09 -1.82 1.34
C LEU A 151 -2.10 -2.81 0.72
N ALA A 152 -2.23 -4.08 1.10
CA ALA A 152 -1.40 -5.20 0.63
C ALA A 152 -2.26 -6.42 0.23
N CYS A 153 -3.52 -6.16 -0.18
CA CYS A 153 -4.47 -7.18 -0.61
C CYS A 153 -4.41 -7.41 -2.12
N ASP A 154 -4.85 -8.58 -2.56
CA ASP A 154 -5.04 -8.87 -3.98
C ASP A 154 -6.16 -8.01 -4.58
N LEU A 155 -6.01 -7.61 -5.84
CA LEU A 155 -7.09 -7.00 -6.60
C LEU A 155 -8.07 -8.09 -7.09
N ASN A 156 -9.32 -7.95 -6.69
CA ASN A 156 -10.43 -8.81 -7.10
C ASN A 156 -11.75 -8.04 -6.95
N GLU A 157 -12.89 -8.67 -7.28
CA GLU A 157 -14.22 -8.05 -7.21
C GLU A 157 -14.55 -7.42 -5.85
N SER A 158 -14.05 -8.00 -4.74
CA SER A 158 -14.34 -7.50 -3.39
C SER A 158 -13.39 -6.40 -2.92
N THR A 159 -12.24 -6.23 -3.58
CA THR A 159 -11.22 -5.24 -3.21
C THR A 159 -11.08 -4.10 -4.21
N LYS A 160 -11.67 -4.25 -5.41
CA LYS A 160 -11.72 -3.16 -6.40
C LYS A 160 -12.55 -2.00 -5.86
N GLY A 161 -11.96 -0.81 -5.80
CA GLY A 161 -12.60 0.39 -5.25
C GLY A 161 -12.96 0.27 -3.76
N LEU A 162 -12.26 -0.60 -3.02
CA LEU A 162 -12.45 -0.76 -1.58
C LEU A 162 -12.25 0.56 -0.85
N ILE A 163 -11.22 1.30 -1.24
CA ILE A 163 -10.95 2.64 -0.76
C ILE A 163 -11.60 3.65 -1.72
N ASN A 164 -12.65 4.29 -1.26
CA ASN A 164 -13.51 5.22 -1.98
C ASN A 164 -13.95 6.36 -1.06
N LYS A 165 -14.78 7.28 -1.57
CA LYS A 165 -15.24 8.46 -0.82
C LYS A 165 -15.83 8.09 0.56
N ARG A 166 -16.65 7.01 0.64
CA ARG A 166 -17.25 6.56 1.90
C ARG A 166 -16.17 6.07 2.89
N THR A 167 -15.30 5.19 2.43
CA THR A 167 -14.26 4.60 3.28
C THR A 167 -13.20 5.62 3.68
N LEU A 168 -12.82 6.53 2.79
CA LEU A 168 -11.94 7.65 3.09
C LEU A 168 -12.52 8.59 4.16
N SER A 169 -13.86 8.79 4.17
CA SER A 169 -14.50 9.63 5.18
C SER A 169 -14.51 9.03 6.59
N LYS A 170 -14.20 7.73 6.71
CA LYS A 170 -14.05 7.02 7.99
C LYS A 170 -12.66 7.15 8.59
N MET A 171 -11.68 7.54 7.80
CA MET A 171 -10.30 7.66 8.25
C MET A 171 -10.07 8.93 9.07
N LYS A 172 -9.07 8.89 9.94
CA LYS A 172 -8.64 10.06 10.69
C LYS A 172 -8.07 11.13 9.73
N LYS A 173 -8.33 12.41 10.00
CA LYS A 173 -7.73 13.51 9.22
C LYS A 173 -6.20 13.51 9.27
N THR A 174 -5.63 12.93 10.30
CA THR A 174 -4.17 12.79 10.51
C THR A 174 -3.60 11.52 9.93
N SER A 175 -4.42 10.65 9.33
CA SER A 175 -3.98 9.36 8.83
C SER A 175 -3.38 9.43 7.43
N TYR A 176 -2.57 8.41 7.13
CA TYR A 176 -1.90 8.21 5.85
C TYR A 176 -2.30 6.88 5.23
N ILE A 177 -2.34 6.81 3.89
CA ILE A 177 -2.50 5.57 3.13
C ILE A 177 -1.18 5.21 2.47
N ILE A 178 -0.79 3.94 2.55
CA ILE A 178 0.32 3.37 1.80
C ILE A 178 -0.23 2.26 0.91
N ASN A 179 -0.24 2.48 -0.41
CA ASN A 179 -0.78 1.49 -1.35
C ASN A 179 0.34 0.76 -2.09
N VAL A 180 0.58 -0.49 -1.70
CA VAL A 180 1.49 -1.43 -2.37
C VAL A 180 0.74 -2.59 -3.03
N ALA A 181 -0.58 -2.52 -3.08
CA ALA A 181 -1.44 -3.54 -3.69
C ALA A 181 -1.57 -3.34 -5.21
N ARG A 182 -2.60 -2.61 -5.61
CA ARG A 182 -2.88 -2.17 -6.99
C ARG A 182 -3.57 -0.80 -6.94
N GLY A 183 -3.40 0.02 -7.97
CA GLY A 183 -4.09 1.32 -8.10
C GLY A 183 -5.59 1.17 -7.89
N ASP A 184 -6.21 0.24 -8.60
CA ASP A 184 -7.66 -0.01 -8.59
C ASP A 184 -8.25 -0.46 -7.24
N VAL A 185 -7.44 -0.75 -6.22
CA VAL A 185 -7.95 -0.94 -4.84
C VAL A 185 -8.48 0.38 -4.28
N CYS A 186 -7.94 1.52 -4.74
CA CYS A 186 -8.44 2.85 -4.45
C CYS A 186 -9.16 3.43 -5.67
N VAL A 187 -10.26 4.15 -5.46
CA VAL A 187 -10.86 5.00 -6.50
C VAL A 187 -9.99 6.25 -6.63
N GLU A 188 -9.33 6.43 -7.79
CA GLU A 188 -8.36 7.50 -8.06
C GLU A 188 -8.90 8.88 -7.70
N GLU A 189 -10.07 9.24 -8.26
CA GLU A 189 -10.70 10.54 -8.06
C GLU A 189 -11.07 10.81 -6.59
N ASP A 190 -11.55 9.79 -5.89
CA ASP A 190 -11.92 9.91 -4.48
C ASP A 190 -10.70 10.15 -3.60
N LEU A 191 -9.59 9.44 -3.86
CA LEU A 191 -8.33 9.64 -3.15
C LEU A 191 -7.76 11.02 -3.43
N TYR A 192 -7.71 11.46 -4.70
CA TYR A 192 -7.28 12.80 -5.08
C TYR A 192 -8.09 13.89 -4.37
N ASN A 193 -9.42 13.76 -4.40
CA ASN A 193 -10.30 14.73 -3.75
C ASN A 193 -10.13 14.74 -2.22
N SER A 194 -9.87 13.57 -1.59
CA SER A 194 -9.64 13.46 -0.16
C SER A 194 -8.34 14.14 0.25
N LEU A 195 -7.27 13.96 -0.52
CA LEU A 195 -5.97 14.62 -0.31
C LEU A 195 -6.08 16.14 -0.50
N LYS A 196 -6.71 16.57 -1.61
CA LYS A 196 -6.91 18.00 -1.91
C LYS A 196 -7.71 18.72 -0.82
N LYS A 197 -8.72 18.04 -0.24
CA LYS A 197 -9.55 18.59 0.83
C LYS A 197 -8.98 18.38 2.24
N LYS A 198 -7.80 17.76 2.35
CA LYS A 198 -7.16 17.41 3.62
C LYS A 198 -8.08 16.57 4.54
N ASN A 199 -8.88 15.67 3.96
CA ASN A 199 -9.68 14.72 4.71
C ASN A 199 -8.82 13.61 5.31
N ILE A 200 -7.66 13.34 4.70
CA ILE A 200 -6.55 12.54 5.23
C ILE A 200 -5.26 13.34 5.08
N ALA A 201 -4.24 13.01 5.85
CA ALA A 201 -2.99 13.77 5.87
C ALA A 201 -2.13 13.57 4.62
N GLY A 202 -2.13 12.35 4.04
CA GLY A 202 -1.33 12.08 2.86
C GLY A 202 -1.44 10.64 2.37
N ALA A 203 -0.68 10.34 1.31
CA ALA A 203 -0.58 9.00 0.76
C ALA A 203 0.81 8.72 0.18
N ALA A 204 1.25 7.45 0.25
CA ALA A 204 2.37 6.90 -0.50
C ALA A 204 1.84 5.85 -1.47
N ILE A 205 2.10 6.01 -2.75
CA ILE A 205 1.53 5.19 -3.82
C ILE A 205 2.67 4.52 -4.58
N ASP A 206 2.78 3.20 -4.45
CA ASP A 206 3.73 2.37 -5.20
C ASP A 206 3.11 1.86 -6.51
N THR A 207 1.79 1.69 -6.54
CA THR A 207 1.04 1.13 -7.65
C THR A 207 0.02 2.12 -8.21
N TRP A 208 0.05 2.33 -9.52
CA TRP A 208 -0.72 3.36 -10.20
C TRP A 208 -1.92 2.78 -10.96
N TRP A 209 -2.89 3.62 -11.30
CA TRP A 209 -4.08 3.26 -12.12
C TRP A 209 -3.73 3.12 -13.59
N ILE A 210 -2.82 4.00 -14.07
CA ILE A 210 -2.34 4.01 -15.44
C ILE A 210 -0.82 4.04 -15.40
N TYR A 211 -0.20 3.05 -16.02
CA TYR A 211 1.25 3.04 -16.22
C TYR A 211 1.58 3.63 -17.59
N PRO A 212 2.69 4.36 -17.71
CA PRO A 212 3.14 4.84 -19.00
C PRO A 212 3.44 3.67 -19.92
N ASP A 213 3.15 3.82 -21.21
CA ASP A 213 3.59 2.87 -22.21
C ASP A 213 5.12 2.72 -22.12
N ARG A 214 5.61 1.48 -22.25
CA ARG A 214 7.07 1.24 -22.23
C ARG A 214 7.71 2.04 -23.35
N PRO A 215 8.73 2.89 -23.09
CA PRO A 215 9.40 3.61 -24.12
C PRO A 215 10.02 2.61 -25.11
N LYS A 216 9.88 2.86 -26.41
CA LYS A 216 10.74 2.24 -27.42
C LYS A 216 12.17 2.51 -27.00
N GLU A 217 13.06 1.53 -27.10
CA GLU A 217 14.41 1.52 -26.57
C GLU A 217 15.05 2.92 -26.41
N GLY A 218 15.36 3.31 -25.17
CA GLY A 218 16.06 4.56 -24.82
C GLY A 218 15.20 5.83 -24.70
N GLY A 219 13.90 5.77 -24.89
CA GLY A 219 12.99 6.92 -24.76
C GLY A 219 12.45 7.15 -23.35
N LYS A 220 12.03 8.39 -23.04
CA LYS A 220 11.20 8.67 -21.87
C LYS A 220 9.79 8.15 -22.12
N PRO A 221 9.04 7.74 -21.09
CA PRO A 221 7.64 7.38 -21.24
C PRO A 221 6.84 8.58 -21.82
N GLU A 222 5.93 8.31 -22.74
CA GLU A 222 5.13 9.35 -23.39
C GLU A 222 4.13 10.00 -22.42
N LYS A 223 3.78 9.31 -21.34
CA LYS A 223 2.85 9.80 -20.31
C LYS A 223 3.39 9.50 -18.92
N GLU A 224 3.15 10.43 -18.01
CA GLU A 224 3.42 10.18 -16.59
C GLU A 224 2.40 9.21 -16.00
N PRO A 225 2.78 8.39 -14.98
CA PRO A 225 1.85 7.51 -14.28
C PRO A 225 0.76 8.33 -13.59
N ARG A 226 -0.48 7.82 -13.64
CA ARG A 226 -1.65 8.38 -12.95
C ARG A 226 -2.33 7.34 -12.11
#